data_321faac556296dc820c0b0a624462a57
#
_entry.id   321faac556296dc820c0b0a624462a57
#
_cell.length_a   1.000
_cell.length_b   1.000
_cell.length_c   1.000
_cell.angle_alpha   90.00
_cell.angle_beta   90.00
_cell.angle_gamma   90.00
#
_symmetry.space_group_name_H-M   'P 1'
#
loop_
_entity.id
_entity.type
_entity.pdbx_description
1 polymer ?
#
loop_
_entity_poly.entity_id
_entity_poly.type
_entity_poly.pdbx_seq_one_letter_code
_entity_poly.pdbx_strand_id
1 'polypeptide(L)'
;MQWLRRSFIAGFLVTVPLFISVVAFISYDFEGMGKFCKVFLPWELSANTYAVIIMSITAIYVVLGGMLSVVLTDFAQFILMALSSVVIGVIAMVNVSPETITQVTPAGWHNLFGFNLALDWSGILPAMNSKIAEDGMATMFGLFFMLMVCKGILVSMAGSAPNYDMQRILAAKNPREASLMSAIVSIALVPRWILIGGITLIGLVFIMPVFKSMGGKPDFELMLPYVINNFLPAGLTGLMLAGLLSAFMSTFSATVNAGAAYLVNDVYKRYIKPDAENRTLIRASYLASILILMVGMVVGLYISSINDITQWIVNGLFGGYTAANVLKWYWWRLNGYGYFWGMLVGIACALLVPVVKKYFVPNLQDLYAFPFILLFSAVACIVGSLLTKPTDEETLKKFYRNVRPWGFWRPVHLMLLKDDPTIERNEDAPRDLLNCGVGIIWQLTLVVIPLYVVFRDVQGTLVSLAVLAATTIFLKKFWYDRLQKGEGWAEADDSTQAMSTGVAESV
;
A
#
# COMPACT_ATOMS: atom_id res chain seq x y z
N MET A 1 -4.98 22.07 9.22
CA MET A 1 -5.84 21.17 10.01
C MET A 1 -6.68 21.85 11.11
N GLN A 2 -6.30 23.00 11.65
CA GLN A 2 -7.16 23.73 12.62
C GLN A 2 -8.54 24.09 12.07
N TRP A 3 -8.68 24.27 10.76
CA TRP A 3 -9.97 24.58 10.14
C TRP A 3 -10.97 23.41 10.18
N LEU A 4 -10.50 22.16 10.05
CA LEU A 4 -11.31 20.97 10.30
C LEU A 4 -11.82 20.89 11.75
N ARG A 5 -11.21 21.60 12.69
CA ARG A 5 -11.68 21.68 14.07
C ARG A 5 -13.05 22.38 14.24
N ARG A 6 -13.47 23.21 13.31
CA ARG A 6 -14.70 24.03 13.45
C ARG A 6 -15.95 23.44 12.79
N SER A 7 -15.82 22.41 11.95
CA SER A 7 -16.98 21.80 11.28
C SER A 7 -17.07 20.31 11.61
N PHE A 8 -18.06 19.94 12.45
CA PHE A 8 -18.40 18.55 12.77
C PHE A 8 -18.58 17.70 11.49
N ILE A 9 -19.33 18.26 10.52
CA ILE A 9 -19.64 17.61 9.26
C ILE A 9 -18.35 17.30 8.46
N ALA A 10 -17.45 18.26 8.32
CA ALA A 10 -16.23 18.07 7.53
C ALA A 10 -15.26 17.04 8.16
N GLY A 11 -15.15 17.03 9.50
CA GLY A 11 -14.31 16.04 10.18
C GLY A 11 -14.87 14.63 10.12
N PHE A 12 -16.15 14.47 10.38
CA PHE A 12 -16.84 13.19 10.28
C PHE A 12 -16.77 12.61 8.86
N LEU A 13 -17.00 13.45 7.85
CA LEU A 13 -16.99 13.03 6.45
C LEU A 13 -15.59 12.67 5.91
N VAL A 14 -14.51 13.17 6.49
CA VAL A 14 -13.13 12.70 6.17
C VAL A 14 -12.83 11.36 6.86
N THR A 15 -13.37 11.14 8.05
CA THR A 15 -13.13 9.90 8.80
C THR A 15 -13.88 8.70 8.20
N VAL A 16 -15.05 8.92 7.59
CA VAL A 16 -15.85 7.85 6.96
C VAL A 16 -15.09 7.09 5.85
N PRO A 17 -14.46 7.74 4.86
CA PRO A 17 -13.67 7.03 3.85
C PRO A 17 -12.50 6.24 4.43
N LEU A 18 -11.84 6.77 5.46
CA LEU A 18 -10.76 6.06 6.15
C LEU A 18 -11.28 4.83 6.89
N PHE A 19 -12.44 4.94 7.53
CA PHE A 19 -13.12 3.81 8.17
C PHE A 19 -13.52 2.73 7.16
N ILE A 20 -14.10 3.12 6.02
CA ILE A 20 -14.44 2.19 4.93
C ILE A 20 -13.18 1.47 4.43
N SER A 21 -12.06 2.18 4.30
CA SER A 21 -10.78 1.58 3.94
C SER A 21 -10.34 0.49 4.92
N VAL A 22 -10.38 0.80 6.21
CA VAL A 22 -10.01 -0.15 7.27
C VAL A 22 -10.91 -1.38 7.24
N VAL A 23 -12.23 -1.19 7.13
CA VAL A 23 -13.20 -2.31 7.02
C VAL A 23 -12.92 -3.17 5.80
N ALA A 24 -12.63 -2.55 4.65
CA ALA A 24 -12.32 -3.27 3.42
C ALA A 24 -11.04 -4.13 3.55
N PHE A 25 -9.97 -3.59 4.17
CA PHE A 25 -8.76 -4.37 4.43
C PHE A 25 -8.99 -5.52 5.42
N ILE A 26 -9.78 -5.32 6.47
CA ILE A 26 -10.13 -6.40 7.41
C ILE A 26 -10.96 -7.48 6.70
N SER A 27 -11.88 -7.10 5.81
CA SER A 27 -12.65 -8.06 5.01
C SER A 27 -11.78 -8.83 4.02
N TYR A 28 -10.79 -8.17 3.41
CA TYR A 28 -9.77 -8.82 2.59
C TYR A 28 -8.98 -9.86 3.38
N ASP A 29 -8.52 -9.50 4.56
CA ASP A 29 -7.80 -10.40 5.47
C ASP A 29 -8.69 -11.57 5.91
N PHE A 30 -9.97 -11.32 6.16
CA PHE A 30 -10.94 -12.36 6.53
C PHE A 30 -11.07 -13.44 5.45
N GLU A 31 -11.30 -13.05 4.22
CA GLU A 31 -11.47 -13.98 3.10
C GLU A 31 -10.18 -14.73 2.79
N GLY A 32 -9.04 -14.02 2.74
CA GLY A 32 -7.73 -14.62 2.49
C GLY A 32 -7.33 -15.64 3.55
N MET A 33 -7.50 -15.28 4.83
CA MET A 33 -7.15 -16.17 5.93
C MET A 33 -8.06 -17.38 6.00
N GLY A 34 -9.36 -17.20 5.78
CA GLY A 34 -10.30 -18.30 5.81
C GLY A 34 -10.01 -19.36 4.74
N LYS A 35 -9.78 -18.95 3.50
CA LYS A 35 -9.41 -19.85 2.40
C LYS A 35 -8.08 -20.55 2.67
N PHE A 36 -7.10 -19.81 3.14
CA PHE A 36 -5.78 -20.36 3.47
C PHE A 36 -5.85 -21.43 4.56
N CYS A 37 -6.49 -21.13 5.69
CA CYS A 37 -6.60 -22.07 6.80
C CYS A 37 -7.40 -23.33 6.43
N LYS A 38 -8.42 -23.21 5.61
CA LYS A 38 -9.22 -24.36 5.14
C LYS A 38 -8.38 -25.39 4.37
N VAL A 39 -7.34 -24.95 3.67
CA VAL A 39 -6.46 -25.87 2.90
C VAL A 39 -5.49 -26.62 3.80
N PHE A 40 -5.00 -25.98 4.86
CA PHE A 40 -3.85 -26.49 5.63
C PHE A 40 -4.22 -27.04 7.00
N LEU A 41 -5.33 -26.61 7.60
CA LEU A 41 -5.68 -27.08 8.93
C LEU A 41 -6.54 -28.35 8.84
N PRO A 42 -6.32 -29.32 9.76
CA PRO A 42 -6.89 -30.64 9.67
C PRO A 42 -8.37 -30.72 10.06
N TRP A 43 -8.93 -29.63 10.58
CA TRP A 43 -10.33 -29.61 10.99
C TRP A 43 -11.24 -29.31 9.79
N GLU A 44 -12.28 -30.05 9.60
CA GLU A 44 -13.25 -29.86 8.50
C GLU A 44 -14.21 -28.68 8.77
N LEU A 45 -13.63 -27.50 9.01
CA LEU A 45 -14.40 -26.27 9.23
C LEU A 45 -14.59 -25.49 7.92
N SER A 46 -15.61 -24.63 7.88
CA SER A 46 -15.77 -23.69 6.78
C SER A 46 -14.67 -22.62 6.77
N ALA A 47 -14.35 -22.05 5.62
CA ALA A 47 -13.37 -20.96 5.51
C ALA A 47 -13.73 -19.80 6.46
N ASN A 48 -15.02 -19.42 6.50
CA ASN A 48 -15.51 -18.36 7.37
C ASN A 48 -15.29 -18.67 8.86
N THR A 49 -15.48 -19.94 9.27
CA THR A 49 -15.25 -20.35 10.67
C THR A 49 -13.80 -20.24 11.05
N TYR A 50 -12.88 -20.68 10.18
CA TYR A 50 -11.44 -20.50 10.39
C TYR A 50 -11.06 -19.03 10.50
N ALA A 51 -11.57 -18.18 9.60
CA ALA A 51 -11.31 -16.76 9.64
C ALA A 51 -11.74 -16.13 10.98
N VAL A 52 -12.97 -16.43 11.43
CA VAL A 52 -13.47 -15.92 12.72
C VAL A 52 -12.58 -16.35 13.88
N ILE A 53 -12.18 -17.62 13.95
CA ILE A 53 -11.34 -18.14 15.03
C ILE A 53 -9.97 -17.43 15.05
N ILE A 54 -9.26 -17.44 13.92
CA ILE A 54 -7.90 -16.87 13.83
C ILE A 54 -7.92 -15.37 14.08
N MET A 55 -8.86 -14.64 13.48
CA MET A 55 -8.98 -13.20 13.70
C MET A 55 -9.35 -12.85 15.14
N SER A 56 -10.20 -13.67 15.80
CA SER A 56 -10.55 -13.46 17.21
C SER A 56 -9.33 -13.66 18.13
N ILE A 57 -8.53 -14.70 17.89
CA ILE A 57 -7.28 -14.93 18.62
C ILE A 57 -6.31 -13.76 18.42
N THR A 58 -6.13 -13.33 17.16
CA THR A 58 -5.27 -12.20 16.80
C THR A 58 -5.74 -10.90 17.46
N ALA A 59 -7.06 -10.66 17.49
CA ALA A 59 -7.65 -9.48 18.10
C ALA A 59 -7.32 -9.34 19.60
N ILE A 60 -7.23 -10.44 20.33
CA ILE A 60 -6.93 -10.42 21.77
C ILE A 60 -5.60 -9.73 22.03
N TYR A 61 -4.52 -10.14 21.36
CA TYR A 61 -3.22 -9.52 21.61
C TYR A 61 -3.11 -8.11 21.00
N VAL A 62 -3.79 -7.84 19.87
CA VAL A 62 -3.78 -6.51 19.23
C VAL A 62 -4.46 -5.49 20.11
N VAL A 63 -5.64 -5.83 20.65
CA VAL A 63 -6.41 -4.93 21.52
C VAL A 63 -5.64 -4.66 22.82
N LEU A 64 -5.02 -5.68 23.41
CA LEU A 64 -4.32 -5.55 24.71
C LEU A 64 -2.92 -4.93 24.58
N GLY A 65 -2.21 -5.19 23.50
CA GLY A 65 -0.80 -4.84 23.38
C GLY A 65 -0.47 -3.48 22.75
N GLY A 66 -1.43 -2.89 22.03
CA GLY A 66 -1.24 -1.59 21.39
C GLY A 66 -0.10 -1.56 20.36
N MET A 67 0.36 -0.36 19.97
CA MET A 67 1.32 -0.17 18.88
C MET A 67 2.72 -0.75 19.16
N LEU A 68 3.21 -0.73 20.38
CA LEU A 68 4.55 -1.25 20.71
C LEU A 68 4.62 -2.76 20.52
N SER A 69 3.61 -3.50 20.96
CA SER A 69 3.57 -4.95 20.76
C SER A 69 3.47 -5.32 19.29
N VAL A 70 2.72 -4.53 18.50
CA VAL A 70 2.63 -4.72 17.05
C VAL A 70 3.99 -4.58 16.39
N VAL A 71 4.77 -3.54 16.70
CA VAL A 71 6.09 -3.33 16.11
C VAL A 71 7.05 -4.47 16.44
N LEU A 72 7.04 -4.96 17.70
CA LEU A 72 7.90 -6.08 18.10
C LEU A 72 7.52 -7.40 17.44
N THR A 73 6.21 -7.68 17.34
CA THR A 73 5.72 -8.87 16.66
C THR A 73 5.96 -8.78 15.14
N ASP A 74 5.77 -7.61 14.53
CA ASP A 74 6.05 -7.38 13.11
C ASP A 74 7.50 -7.73 12.74
N PHE A 75 8.46 -7.37 13.59
CA PHE A 75 9.87 -7.69 13.35
C PHE A 75 10.13 -9.21 13.36
N ALA A 76 9.62 -9.93 14.35
CA ALA A 76 9.74 -11.40 14.42
C ALA A 76 9.03 -12.07 13.24
N GLN A 77 7.84 -11.60 12.91
CA GLN A 77 7.02 -12.07 11.79
C GLN A 77 7.72 -11.85 10.45
N PHE A 78 8.38 -10.70 10.27
CA PHE A 78 9.19 -10.42 9.09
C PHE A 78 10.30 -11.44 8.89
N ILE A 79 11.03 -11.81 9.96
CA ILE A 79 12.09 -12.81 9.88
C ILE A 79 11.54 -14.18 9.44
N LEU A 80 10.44 -14.63 10.02
CA LEU A 80 9.78 -15.89 9.64
C LEU A 80 9.34 -15.87 8.18
N MET A 81 8.72 -14.77 7.74
CA MET A 81 8.29 -14.60 6.35
C MET A 81 9.47 -14.59 5.38
N ALA A 82 10.55 -13.88 5.72
CA ALA A 82 11.74 -13.81 4.89
C ALA A 82 12.42 -15.19 4.73
N LEU A 83 12.58 -15.94 5.82
CA LEU A 83 13.13 -17.30 5.79
C LEU A 83 12.25 -18.21 4.92
N SER A 84 10.94 -18.19 5.14
CA SER A 84 9.99 -18.98 4.37
C SER A 84 10.05 -18.65 2.87
N SER A 85 10.18 -17.38 2.53
CA SER A 85 10.28 -16.89 1.15
C SER A 85 11.54 -17.42 0.44
N VAL A 86 12.69 -17.39 1.13
CA VAL A 86 13.95 -17.92 0.59
C VAL A 86 13.86 -19.44 0.39
N VAL A 87 13.25 -20.16 1.33
CA VAL A 87 13.06 -21.62 1.22
C VAL A 87 12.28 -21.99 -0.04
N ILE A 88 11.17 -21.30 -0.34
CA ILE A 88 10.39 -21.58 -1.56
C ILE A 88 11.19 -21.24 -2.82
N GLY A 89 11.94 -20.14 -2.83
CA GLY A 89 12.81 -19.81 -3.95
C GLY A 89 13.86 -20.90 -4.22
N VAL A 90 14.52 -21.40 -3.16
CA VAL A 90 15.49 -22.50 -3.28
C VAL A 90 14.81 -23.77 -3.79
N ILE A 91 13.65 -24.16 -3.26
CA ILE A 91 12.90 -25.33 -3.72
C ILE A 91 12.53 -25.20 -5.20
N ALA A 92 12.10 -24.02 -5.64
CA ALA A 92 11.83 -23.76 -7.06
C ALA A 92 13.09 -23.95 -7.91
N MET A 93 14.22 -23.41 -7.48
CA MET A 93 15.50 -23.57 -8.18
C MET A 93 16.01 -25.01 -8.22
N VAL A 94 15.71 -25.81 -7.21
CA VAL A 94 16.11 -27.24 -7.18
C VAL A 94 15.23 -28.08 -8.10
N ASN A 95 13.92 -27.84 -8.10
CA ASN A 95 12.96 -28.69 -8.81
C ASN A 95 12.69 -28.24 -10.27
N VAL A 96 13.05 -27.03 -10.64
CA VAL A 96 12.80 -26.48 -11.99
C VAL A 96 14.13 -26.16 -12.66
N SER A 97 14.44 -26.84 -13.78
CA SER A 97 15.64 -26.51 -14.56
C SER A 97 15.40 -25.35 -15.51
N PRO A 98 16.44 -24.60 -15.93
CA PRO A 98 16.32 -23.55 -16.94
C PRO A 98 15.71 -24.05 -18.27
N GLU A 99 16.05 -25.27 -18.68
CA GLU A 99 15.51 -25.90 -19.89
C GLU A 99 14.00 -26.14 -19.77
N THR A 100 13.52 -26.55 -18.59
CA THR A 100 12.09 -26.73 -18.32
C THR A 100 11.35 -25.38 -18.38
N ILE A 101 11.98 -24.31 -17.87
CA ILE A 101 11.38 -22.97 -17.94
C ILE A 101 11.17 -22.56 -19.41
N THR A 102 12.17 -22.74 -20.26
CA THR A 102 12.07 -22.37 -21.69
C THR A 102 11.03 -23.19 -22.46
N GLN A 103 10.70 -24.40 -22.00
CA GLN A 103 9.66 -25.24 -22.62
C GLN A 103 8.23 -24.83 -22.23
N VAL A 104 8.04 -24.25 -21.06
CA VAL A 104 6.71 -23.89 -20.51
C VAL A 104 6.43 -22.39 -20.54
N THR A 105 7.38 -21.59 -21.02
CA THR A 105 7.22 -20.14 -21.13
C THR A 105 7.43 -19.67 -22.58
N PRO A 106 6.76 -18.59 -23.02
CA PRO A 106 7.02 -17.99 -24.31
C PRO A 106 8.46 -17.46 -24.43
N ALA A 107 8.98 -17.44 -25.66
CA ALA A 107 10.29 -16.87 -25.92
C ALA A 107 10.37 -15.41 -25.44
N GLY A 108 11.42 -15.10 -24.68
CA GLY A 108 11.62 -13.76 -24.11
C GLY A 108 10.88 -13.49 -22.80
N TRP A 109 10.14 -14.45 -22.23
CA TRP A 109 9.41 -14.28 -20.97
C TRP A 109 10.31 -13.87 -19.80
N HIS A 110 11.52 -14.42 -19.72
CA HIS A 110 12.50 -14.11 -18.68
C HIS A 110 13.17 -12.76 -18.85
N ASN A 111 13.04 -12.10 -20.00
CA ASN A 111 13.65 -10.81 -20.25
C ASN A 111 12.79 -9.67 -19.71
N LEU A 112 12.95 -9.36 -18.42
CA LEU A 112 12.17 -8.35 -17.71
C LEU A 112 12.38 -6.92 -18.23
N PHE A 113 13.45 -6.66 -18.98
CA PHE A 113 13.75 -5.39 -19.65
C PHE A 113 13.56 -5.45 -21.17
N GLY A 114 13.03 -6.52 -21.70
CA GLY A 114 12.94 -6.77 -23.13
C GLY A 114 11.94 -5.92 -23.90
N PHE A 115 11.19 -5.06 -23.23
CA PHE A 115 10.18 -4.16 -23.80
C PHE A 115 9.12 -4.84 -24.69
N ASN A 116 9.11 -6.17 -24.77
CA ASN A 116 8.14 -6.95 -25.51
C ASN A 116 7.13 -7.57 -24.54
N LEU A 117 5.93 -6.99 -24.48
CA LEU A 117 4.82 -7.49 -23.68
C LEU A 117 3.92 -8.46 -24.46
N ALA A 118 4.06 -8.52 -25.78
CA ALA A 118 3.31 -9.40 -26.68
C ALA A 118 3.94 -10.80 -26.71
N LEU A 119 3.83 -11.53 -25.61
CA LEU A 119 4.29 -12.91 -25.52
C LEU A 119 3.18 -13.87 -25.97
N ASP A 120 3.53 -14.86 -26.78
CA ASP A 120 2.57 -15.86 -27.25
C ASP A 120 2.36 -16.97 -26.19
N TRP A 121 1.22 -16.94 -25.53
CA TRP A 121 0.80 -17.90 -24.52
C TRP A 121 -0.10 -19.02 -25.06
N SER A 122 -0.31 -19.12 -26.38
CA SER A 122 -1.26 -20.06 -27.00
C SER A 122 -1.03 -21.53 -26.59
N GLY A 123 0.23 -21.93 -26.40
CA GLY A 123 0.61 -23.27 -25.97
C GLY A 123 0.36 -23.56 -24.49
N ILE A 124 0.28 -22.53 -23.63
CA ILE A 124 0.24 -22.66 -22.16
C ILE A 124 -1.11 -22.20 -21.60
N LEU A 125 -1.50 -20.99 -21.95
CA LEU A 125 -2.72 -20.30 -21.48
C LEU A 125 -3.37 -19.53 -22.64
N PRO A 126 -4.13 -20.17 -23.51
CA PRO A 126 -4.75 -19.51 -24.68
C PRO A 126 -5.62 -18.30 -24.30
N ALA A 127 -6.32 -18.37 -23.16
CA ALA A 127 -7.12 -17.26 -22.62
C ALA A 127 -6.29 -16.00 -22.29
N MET A 128 -4.99 -16.15 -22.11
CA MET A 128 -4.10 -15.01 -21.84
C MET A 128 -3.83 -14.19 -23.09
N ASN A 129 -3.70 -14.82 -24.27
CA ASN A 129 -3.51 -14.12 -25.53
C ASN A 129 -4.73 -13.25 -25.87
N SER A 130 -5.95 -13.76 -25.69
CA SER A 130 -7.16 -12.96 -25.90
C SER A 130 -7.21 -11.78 -24.92
N LYS A 131 -6.87 -11.99 -23.65
CA LYS A 131 -6.83 -10.93 -22.66
C LYS A 131 -5.75 -9.89 -22.94
N ILE A 132 -4.55 -10.30 -23.36
CA ILE A 132 -3.46 -9.38 -23.78
C ILE A 132 -3.90 -8.52 -24.97
N ALA A 133 -4.60 -9.12 -25.93
CA ALA A 133 -5.10 -8.41 -27.10
C ALA A 133 -6.23 -7.43 -26.74
N GLU A 134 -7.19 -7.86 -25.91
CA GLU A 134 -8.30 -7.02 -25.44
C GLU A 134 -7.83 -5.84 -24.59
N ASP A 135 -6.85 -6.06 -23.72
CA ASP A 135 -6.33 -5.04 -22.81
C ASP A 135 -5.33 -4.10 -23.47
N GLY A 136 -4.89 -4.39 -24.70
CA GLY A 136 -3.83 -3.62 -25.37
C GLY A 136 -2.48 -3.70 -24.67
N MET A 137 -2.24 -4.75 -23.90
CA MET A 137 -0.98 -4.98 -23.16
C MET A 137 0.20 -5.32 -24.09
N ALA A 138 -0.04 -5.50 -25.38
CA ALA A 138 0.95 -5.96 -26.34
C ALA A 138 2.09 -4.97 -26.57
N THR A 139 1.94 -3.70 -26.18
CA THR A 139 2.97 -2.68 -26.37
C THR A 139 3.18 -1.85 -25.10
N MET A 140 4.43 -1.51 -24.79
CA MET A 140 4.78 -0.60 -23.69
C MET A 140 4.17 0.79 -23.84
N PHE A 141 3.90 1.22 -25.07
CA PHE A 141 3.24 2.49 -25.37
C PHE A 141 1.73 2.32 -25.56
N GLY A 142 1.20 1.13 -25.32
CA GLY A 142 -0.24 0.89 -25.31
C GLY A 142 -0.94 1.67 -24.20
N LEU A 143 -2.19 2.05 -24.46
CA LEU A 143 -2.99 2.86 -23.52
C LEU A 143 -3.04 2.23 -22.12
N PHE A 144 -3.18 0.91 -22.04
CA PHE A 144 -3.23 0.18 -20.77
C PHE A 144 -1.96 0.38 -19.94
N PHE A 145 -0.78 0.14 -20.54
CA PHE A 145 0.49 0.27 -19.84
C PHE A 145 0.77 1.73 -19.41
N MET A 146 0.52 2.69 -20.32
CA MET A 146 0.70 4.10 -20.01
C MET A 146 -0.23 4.57 -18.88
N LEU A 147 -1.47 4.08 -18.83
CA LEU A 147 -2.37 4.36 -17.72
C LEU A 147 -1.90 3.73 -16.39
N MET A 148 -1.34 2.51 -16.43
CA MET A 148 -0.75 1.90 -15.22
C MET A 148 0.40 2.73 -14.68
N VAL A 149 1.31 3.17 -15.54
CA VAL A 149 2.46 4.01 -15.16
C VAL A 149 1.96 5.36 -14.61
N CYS A 150 1.05 6.02 -15.32
CA CYS A 150 0.47 7.30 -14.89
C CYS A 150 -0.22 7.17 -13.52
N LYS A 151 -1.03 6.13 -13.33
CA LYS A 151 -1.68 5.83 -12.04
C LYS A 151 -0.64 5.62 -10.95
N GLY A 152 0.41 4.83 -11.20
CA GLY A 152 1.49 4.57 -10.24
C GLY A 152 2.21 5.85 -9.81
N ILE A 153 2.56 6.71 -10.75
CA ILE A 153 3.18 8.01 -10.50
C ILE A 153 2.27 8.90 -9.65
N LEU A 154 1.01 9.05 -10.04
CA LEU A 154 0.05 9.91 -9.34
C LEU A 154 -0.24 9.43 -7.92
N VAL A 155 -0.39 8.11 -7.72
CA VAL A 155 -0.57 7.52 -6.38
C VAL A 155 0.68 7.75 -5.52
N SER A 156 1.88 7.62 -6.10
CA SER A 156 3.13 7.93 -5.39
C SER A 156 3.24 9.41 -5.02
N MET A 157 2.83 10.32 -5.90
CA MET A 157 2.79 11.76 -5.63
C MET A 157 1.77 12.15 -4.56
N ALA A 158 0.71 11.36 -4.37
CA ALA A 158 -0.25 11.56 -3.29
C ALA A 158 0.37 11.35 -1.89
N GLY A 159 1.51 10.67 -1.82
CA GLY A 159 2.21 10.33 -0.59
C GLY A 159 1.66 9.08 0.08
N SER A 160 2.17 8.79 1.27
CA SER A 160 1.76 7.62 2.05
C SER A 160 0.26 7.66 2.35
N ALA A 161 -0.39 6.51 2.16
CA ALA A 161 -1.80 6.37 2.50
C ALA A 161 -2.03 6.69 3.99
N PRO A 162 -3.13 7.34 4.35
CA PRO A 162 -3.43 7.69 5.74
C PRO A 162 -3.93 6.48 6.55
N ASN A 163 -3.39 5.32 6.30
CA ASN A 163 -3.58 4.10 7.06
C ASN A 163 -2.35 3.87 7.98
N TYR A 164 -1.99 2.64 8.23
CA TYR A 164 -0.87 2.26 9.09
C TYR A 164 0.51 2.80 8.63
N ASP A 165 0.73 3.06 7.34
CA ASP A 165 2.03 3.56 6.85
C ASP A 165 2.32 4.97 7.35
N MET A 166 1.32 5.86 7.33
CA MET A 166 1.50 7.23 7.84
C MET A 166 1.77 7.24 9.34
N GLN A 167 1.19 6.32 10.11
CA GLN A 167 1.46 6.22 11.55
C GLN A 167 2.93 5.92 11.83
N ARG A 168 3.54 5.02 11.05
CA ARG A 168 4.96 4.67 11.19
C ARG A 168 5.87 5.83 10.83
N ILE A 169 5.55 6.57 9.77
CA ILE A 169 6.31 7.77 9.37
C ILE A 169 6.25 8.85 10.45
N LEU A 170 5.06 9.08 11.02
CA LEU A 170 4.87 10.08 12.09
C LEU A 170 5.50 9.65 13.43
N ALA A 171 5.74 8.37 13.65
CA ALA A 171 6.41 7.83 14.83
C ALA A 171 7.95 7.91 14.73
N ALA A 172 8.52 8.24 13.57
CA ALA A 172 9.96 8.41 13.41
C ALA A 172 10.45 9.65 14.16
N LYS A 173 11.64 9.56 14.77
CA LYS A 173 12.22 10.61 15.61
C LYS A 173 12.49 11.90 14.84
N ASN A 174 12.88 11.80 13.58
CA ASN A 174 13.23 12.93 12.73
C ASN A 174 12.99 12.59 11.24
N PRO A 175 12.96 13.59 10.33
CA PRO A 175 12.75 13.39 8.90
C PRO A 175 13.78 12.46 8.24
N ARG A 176 15.02 12.45 8.73
CA ARG A 176 16.07 11.57 8.23
C ARG A 176 15.75 10.11 8.51
N GLU A 177 15.31 9.78 9.72
CA GLU A 177 14.90 8.41 10.08
C GLU A 177 13.68 7.97 9.27
N ALA A 178 12.70 8.84 9.07
CA ALA A 178 11.55 8.57 8.21
C ALA A 178 11.95 8.25 6.76
N SER A 179 12.92 8.99 6.21
CA SER A 179 13.46 8.76 4.86
C SER A 179 14.23 7.45 4.78
N LEU A 180 15.07 7.14 5.78
CA LEU A 180 15.84 5.90 5.86
C LEU A 180 14.92 4.68 6.03
N MET A 181 13.86 4.81 6.81
CA MET A 181 12.86 3.76 6.97
C MET A 181 12.28 3.35 5.61
N SER A 182 11.93 4.31 4.74
CA SER A 182 11.41 4.03 3.40
C SER A 182 12.42 3.30 2.51
N ALA A 183 13.72 3.64 2.60
CA ALA A 183 14.77 2.95 1.87
C ALA A 183 14.99 1.51 2.40
N ILE A 184 15.00 1.33 3.72
CA ILE A 184 15.16 0.02 4.36
C ILE A 184 13.98 -0.91 4.01
N VAL A 185 12.75 -0.40 3.97
CA VAL A 185 11.57 -1.17 3.56
C VAL A 185 11.75 -1.71 2.14
N SER A 186 12.30 -0.92 1.21
CA SER A 186 12.54 -1.40 -0.17
C SER A 186 13.51 -2.58 -0.20
N ILE A 187 14.55 -2.58 0.64
CA ILE A 187 15.49 -3.70 0.77
C ILE A 187 14.83 -4.90 1.46
N ALA A 188 14.05 -4.65 2.51
CA ALA A 188 13.36 -5.69 3.26
C ALA A 188 12.31 -6.45 2.41
N LEU A 189 11.83 -5.88 1.32
CA LEU A 189 10.91 -6.54 0.39
C LEU A 189 11.57 -7.55 -0.55
N VAL A 190 12.90 -7.62 -0.64
CA VAL A 190 13.63 -8.55 -1.53
C VAL A 190 13.20 -10.01 -1.34
N PRO A 191 13.09 -10.58 -0.12
CA PRO A 191 12.62 -11.96 0.07
C PRO A 191 11.24 -12.22 -0.52
N ARG A 192 10.33 -11.25 -0.49
CA ARG A 192 9.01 -11.36 -1.10
C ARG A 192 9.08 -11.63 -2.60
N TRP A 193 10.03 -11.00 -3.31
CA TRP A 193 10.20 -11.22 -4.75
C TRP A 193 10.77 -12.61 -5.05
N ILE A 194 11.62 -13.15 -4.17
CA ILE A 194 12.08 -14.55 -4.24
C ILE A 194 10.88 -15.51 -4.10
N LEU A 195 9.99 -15.26 -3.16
CA LEU A 195 8.77 -16.03 -2.96
C LEU A 195 7.89 -16.02 -4.22
N ILE A 196 7.61 -14.83 -4.75
CA ILE A 196 6.79 -14.66 -5.95
C ILE A 196 7.39 -15.39 -7.14
N GLY A 197 8.69 -15.22 -7.40
CA GLY A 197 9.41 -15.91 -8.47
C GLY A 197 9.35 -17.43 -8.32
N GLY A 198 9.59 -17.93 -7.09
CA GLY A 198 9.55 -19.36 -6.78
C GLY A 198 8.18 -19.99 -7.02
N ILE A 199 7.12 -19.39 -6.49
CA ILE A 199 5.74 -19.85 -6.68
C ILE A 199 5.36 -19.82 -8.16
N THR A 200 5.74 -18.74 -8.88
CA THR A 200 5.46 -18.61 -10.31
C THR A 200 6.10 -19.74 -11.11
N LEU A 201 7.37 -20.07 -10.86
CA LEU A 201 8.05 -21.15 -11.57
C LEU A 201 7.41 -22.51 -11.30
N ILE A 202 7.20 -22.85 -10.03
CA ILE A 202 6.57 -24.11 -9.65
C ILE A 202 5.15 -24.18 -10.24
N GLY A 203 4.41 -23.08 -10.19
CA GLY A 203 3.07 -22.98 -10.72
C GLY A 203 3.00 -23.22 -12.23
N LEU A 204 3.88 -22.59 -13.00
CA LEU A 204 3.95 -22.75 -14.47
C LEU A 204 4.30 -24.18 -14.86
N VAL A 205 5.26 -24.81 -14.17
CA VAL A 205 5.76 -26.13 -14.54
C VAL A 205 4.82 -27.25 -14.08
N PHE A 206 4.32 -27.20 -12.86
CA PHE A 206 3.64 -28.35 -12.24
C PHE A 206 2.12 -28.16 -12.09
N ILE A 207 1.62 -26.95 -11.89
CA ILE A 207 0.20 -26.73 -11.62
C ILE A 207 -0.58 -26.45 -12.90
N MET A 208 -0.02 -25.73 -13.85
CA MET A 208 -0.72 -25.38 -15.09
C MET A 208 -1.14 -26.61 -15.91
N PRO A 209 -0.32 -27.68 -16.06
CA PRO A 209 -0.77 -28.91 -16.69
C PRO A 209 -1.97 -29.55 -15.98
N VAL A 210 -1.98 -29.53 -14.63
CA VAL A 210 -3.08 -30.07 -13.82
C VAL A 210 -4.37 -29.28 -14.06
N PHE A 211 -4.31 -27.95 -14.05
CA PHE A 211 -5.48 -27.10 -14.34
C PHE A 211 -6.01 -27.29 -15.77
N LYS A 212 -5.13 -27.48 -16.76
CA LYS A 212 -5.53 -27.82 -18.13
C LYS A 212 -6.31 -29.13 -18.20
N SER A 213 -5.88 -30.16 -17.47
CA SER A 213 -6.55 -31.47 -17.47
C SER A 213 -7.92 -31.47 -16.82
N MET A 214 -8.19 -30.52 -15.91
CA MET A 214 -9.47 -30.38 -15.21
C MET A 214 -10.55 -29.67 -16.05
N GLY A 215 -10.22 -29.11 -17.23
CA GLY A 215 -11.17 -28.47 -18.14
C GLY A 215 -11.88 -27.22 -17.61
N GLY A 216 -11.53 -26.76 -16.40
CA GLY A 216 -12.10 -25.60 -15.72
C GLY A 216 -11.26 -24.33 -15.88
N LYS A 217 -11.80 -23.20 -15.44
CA LYS A 217 -11.00 -21.98 -15.27
C LYS A 217 -10.05 -22.20 -14.09
N PRO A 218 -8.71 -21.98 -14.26
CA PRO A 218 -7.76 -22.16 -13.16
C PRO A 218 -8.05 -21.15 -12.05
N ASP A 219 -8.17 -21.65 -10.82
CA ASP A 219 -8.21 -20.80 -9.62
C ASP A 219 -6.77 -20.54 -9.13
N PHE A 220 -6.25 -19.40 -9.50
CA PHE A 220 -4.88 -19.01 -9.13
C PHE A 220 -4.71 -18.75 -7.62
N GLU A 221 -5.77 -18.57 -6.86
CA GLU A 221 -5.71 -18.42 -5.40
C GLU A 221 -5.25 -19.73 -4.72
N LEU A 222 -5.47 -20.87 -5.36
CA LEU A 222 -5.04 -22.20 -4.89
C LEU A 222 -3.58 -22.53 -5.24
N MET A 223 -2.89 -21.70 -6.02
CA MET A 223 -1.52 -21.99 -6.48
C MET A 223 -0.52 -22.07 -5.32
N LEU A 224 -0.53 -21.11 -4.41
CA LEU A 224 0.37 -21.11 -3.24
C LEU A 224 0.08 -22.30 -2.30
N PRO A 225 -1.16 -22.59 -1.90
CA PRO A 225 -1.49 -23.78 -1.14
C PRO A 225 -1.02 -25.09 -1.80
N TYR A 226 -1.21 -25.22 -3.11
CA TYR A 226 -0.76 -26.42 -3.83
C TYR A 226 0.77 -26.59 -3.77
N VAL A 227 1.52 -25.50 -3.97
CA VAL A 227 3.00 -25.54 -3.88
C VAL A 227 3.44 -25.98 -2.48
N ILE A 228 2.84 -25.45 -1.44
CA ILE A 228 3.17 -25.80 -0.06
C ILE A 228 2.89 -27.28 0.22
N ASN A 229 1.74 -27.79 -0.19
CA ASN A 229 1.33 -29.17 0.09
C ASN A 229 2.14 -30.22 -0.67
N ASN A 230 2.59 -29.91 -1.90
CA ASN A 230 3.19 -30.91 -2.77
C ASN A 230 4.72 -30.83 -2.85
N PHE A 231 5.32 -29.71 -2.48
CA PHE A 231 6.76 -29.49 -2.66
C PHE A 231 7.54 -29.28 -1.35
N LEU A 232 6.85 -28.99 -0.24
CA LEU A 232 7.53 -28.77 1.03
C LEU A 232 7.45 -30.02 1.93
N PRO A 233 8.58 -30.46 2.52
CA PRO A 233 8.56 -31.45 3.60
C PRO A 233 7.93 -30.87 4.87
N ALA A 234 7.37 -31.72 5.72
CA ALA A 234 6.52 -31.33 6.87
C ALA A 234 7.10 -30.19 7.75
N GLY A 235 8.40 -30.21 8.06
CA GLY A 235 9.03 -29.15 8.85
C GLY A 235 9.05 -27.79 8.15
N LEU A 236 9.33 -27.75 6.85
CA LEU A 236 9.31 -26.52 6.05
C LEU A 236 7.90 -26.05 5.77
N THR A 237 6.94 -26.97 5.64
CA THR A 237 5.51 -26.62 5.58
C THR A 237 5.09 -25.86 6.83
N GLY A 238 5.45 -26.32 8.02
CA GLY A 238 5.17 -25.62 9.27
C GLY A 238 5.79 -24.22 9.34
N LEU A 239 7.06 -24.08 8.92
CA LEU A 239 7.72 -22.77 8.84
C LEU A 239 7.01 -21.82 7.88
N MET A 240 6.62 -22.33 6.70
CA MET A 240 5.93 -21.54 5.68
C MET A 240 4.55 -21.08 6.16
N LEU A 241 3.80 -21.98 6.79
CA LEU A 241 2.49 -21.65 7.37
C LEU A 241 2.63 -20.60 8.47
N ALA A 242 3.61 -20.74 9.36
CA ALA A 242 3.90 -19.76 10.39
C ALA A 242 4.26 -18.38 9.78
N GLY A 243 5.08 -18.37 8.72
CA GLY A 243 5.45 -17.14 8.01
C GLY A 243 4.25 -16.43 7.35
N LEU A 244 3.37 -17.18 6.70
CA LEU A 244 2.17 -16.62 6.07
C LEU A 244 1.13 -16.15 7.08
N LEU A 245 0.90 -16.92 8.15
CA LEU A 245 0.07 -16.47 9.28
C LEU A 245 0.61 -15.20 9.91
N SER A 246 1.93 -15.13 10.08
CA SER A 246 2.61 -13.96 10.61
C SER A 246 2.40 -12.73 9.74
N ALA A 247 2.53 -12.86 8.41
CA ALA A 247 2.29 -11.77 7.47
C ALA A 247 0.84 -11.25 7.54
N PHE A 248 -0.13 -12.16 7.65
CA PHE A 248 -1.53 -11.82 7.88
C PHE A 248 -1.71 -11.05 9.20
N MET A 249 -1.19 -11.60 10.31
CA MET A 249 -1.33 -11.01 11.64
C MET A 249 -0.74 -9.61 11.71
N SER A 250 0.38 -9.36 11.03
CA SER A 250 1.02 -8.03 10.94
C SER A 250 0.13 -7.01 10.22
N THR A 251 -0.41 -7.35 9.06
CA THR A 251 -1.30 -6.46 8.31
C THR A 251 -2.58 -6.17 9.07
N PHE A 252 -3.20 -7.21 9.60
CA PHE A 252 -4.41 -7.12 10.38
C PHE A 252 -4.26 -6.24 11.63
N SER A 253 -3.22 -6.47 12.44
CA SER A 253 -2.97 -5.72 13.66
C SER A 253 -2.75 -4.23 13.40
N ALA A 254 -1.95 -3.91 12.39
CA ALA A 254 -1.70 -2.53 11.99
C ALA A 254 -2.97 -1.82 11.51
N THR A 255 -3.81 -2.53 10.73
CA THR A 255 -5.09 -2.00 10.21
C THR A 255 -6.09 -1.72 11.33
N VAL A 256 -6.26 -2.65 12.27
CA VAL A 256 -7.16 -2.47 13.42
C VAL A 256 -6.73 -1.29 14.29
N ASN A 257 -5.43 -1.18 14.59
CA ASN A 257 -4.89 -0.06 15.38
C ASN A 257 -5.10 1.29 14.67
N ALA A 258 -4.87 1.37 13.36
CA ALA A 258 -5.12 2.58 12.59
C ALA A 258 -6.60 3.00 12.65
N GLY A 259 -7.49 2.03 12.44
CA GLY A 259 -8.93 2.27 12.51
C GLY A 259 -9.40 2.75 13.89
N ALA A 260 -8.92 2.13 14.94
CA ALA A 260 -9.21 2.55 16.30
C ALA A 260 -8.72 3.97 16.59
N ALA A 261 -7.52 4.32 16.12
CA ALA A 261 -6.97 5.67 16.26
C ALA A 261 -7.84 6.72 15.54
N TYR A 262 -8.36 6.43 14.35
CA TYR A 262 -9.30 7.33 13.65
C TYR A 262 -10.60 7.53 14.42
N LEU A 263 -11.23 6.45 14.89
CA LEU A 263 -12.49 6.57 15.63
C LEU A 263 -12.30 7.30 16.96
N VAL A 264 -11.22 7.05 17.67
CA VAL A 264 -11.00 7.64 18.99
C VAL A 264 -10.48 9.08 18.90
N ASN A 265 -9.48 9.35 18.07
CA ASN A 265 -8.88 10.68 18.02
C ASN A 265 -9.69 11.65 17.16
N ASP A 266 -10.18 11.20 15.99
CA ASP A 266 -10.81 12.07 15.01
C ASP A 266 -12.32 12.21 15.24
N VAL A 267 -12.95 11.25 15.92
CA VAL A 267 -14.39 11.31 16.23
C VAL A 267 -14.63 11.49 17.72
N TYR A 268 -14.23 10.52 18.55
CA TYR A 268 -14.59 10.51 19.97
C TYR A 268 -13.98 11.68 20.75
N LYS A 269 -12.65 11.80 20.76
CA LYS A 269 -11.94 12.88 21.46
C LYS A 269 -12.27 14.26 20.89
N ARG A 270 -12.49 14.32 19.58
CA ARG A 270 -12.66 15.61 18.90
C ARG A 270 -14.06 16.17 19.05
N TYR A 271 -15.11 15.33 18.99
CA TYR A 271 -16.50 15.75 18.90
C TYR A 271 -17.36 15.32 20.08
N ILE A 272 -17.04 14.20 20.75
CA ILE A 272 -17.88 13.64 21.81
C ILE A 272 -17.34 14.07 23.18
N LYS A 273 -16.04 13.86 23.42
CA LYS A 273 -15.42 14.17 24.71
C LYS A 273 -14.01 14.75 24.54
N PRO A 274 -13.88 16.07 24.25
CA PRO A 274 -12.59 16.73 24.02
C PRO A 274 -11.62 16.63 25.19
N ASP A 275 -12.14 16.68 26.42
CA ASP A 275 -11.37 16.66 27.68
C ASP A 275 -11.29 15.25 28.27
N ALA A 276 -11.33 14.20 27.43
CA ALA A 276 -11.26 12.83 27.91
C ALA A 276 -9.88 12.52 28.47
N GLU A 277 -9.85 11.95 29.67
CA GLU A 277 -8.63 11.42 30.30
C GLU A 277 -8.05 10.25 29.48
N ASN A 278 -6.73 10.03 29.57
CA ASN A 278 -6.04 8.95 28.87
C ASN A 278 -6.66 7.56 29.13
N ARG A 279 -7.07 7.26 30.33
CA ARG A 279 -7.76 6.00 30.68
C ARG A 279 -9.06 5.81 29.89
N THR A 280 -9.82 6.89 29.71
CA THR A 280 -11.05 6.86 28.92
C THR A 280 -10.77 6.67 27.43
N LEU A 281 -9.71 7.32 26.89
CA LEU A 281 -9.29 7.15 25.51
C LEU A 281 -8.80 5.72 25.23
N ILE A 282 -8.05 5.10 26.15
CA ILE A 282 -7.61 3.70 26.04
C ILE A 282 -8.83 2.76 26.00
N ARG A 283 -9.81 2.93 26.90
CA ARG A 283 -11.05 2.12 26.88
C ARG A 283 -11.84 2.32 25.59
N ALA A 284 -11.93 3.56 25.11
CA ALA A 284 -12.57 3.87 23.83
C ALA A 284 -11.84 3.20 22.66
N SER A 285 -10.49 3.12 22.70
CA SER A 285 -9.70 2.42 21.68
C SER A 285 -9.97 0.92 21.67
N TYR A 286 -10.11 0.28 22.83
CA TYR A 286 -10.49 -1.14 22.90
C TYR A 286 -11.87 -1.39 22.28
N LEU A 287 -12.86 -0.57 22.64
CA LEU A 287 -14.21 -0.67 22.06
C LEU A 287 -14.21 -0.40 20.56
N ALA A 288 -13.47 0.61 20.08
CA ALA A 288 -13.33 0.93 18.69
C ALA A 288 -12.69 -0.22 17.90
N SER A 289 -11.63 -0.83 18.42
CA SER A 289 -10.98 -1.99 17.81
C SER A 289 -11.94 -3.16 17.65
N ILE A 290 -12.70 -3.49 18.69
CA ILE A 290 -13.70 -4.57 18.67
C ILE A 290 -14.81 -4.25 17.65
N LEU A 291 -15.32 -3.02 17.63
CA LEU A 291 -16.35 -2.60 16.70
C LEU A 291 -15.89 -2.73 15.23
N ILE A 292 -14.71 -2.23 14.92
CA ILE A 292 -14.10 -2.30 13.59
C ILE A 292 -13.95 -3.75 13.15
N LEU A 293 -13.45 -4.59 14.04
CA LEU A 293 -13.27 -6.01 13.80
C LEU A 293 -14.61 -6.68 13.48
N MET A 294 -15.62 -6.46 14.30
CA MET A 294 -16.95 -7.05 14.05
C MET A 294 -17.53 -6.60 12.72
N VAL A 295 -17.45 -5.31 12.40
CA VAL A 295 -17.94 -4.78 11.12
C VAL A 295 -17.17 -5.39 9.95
N GLY A 296 -15.84 -5.47 10.04
CA GLY A 296 -14.99 -6.05 9.00
C GLY A 296 -15.26 -7.54 8.78
N MET A 297 -15.44 -8.33 9.85
CA MET A 297 -15.81 -9.74 9.74
C MET A 297 -17.20 -9.92 9.14
N VAL A 298 -18.19 -9.12 9.56
CA VAL A 298 -19.55 -9.20 8.99
C VAL A 298 -19.52 -8.88 7.50
N VAL A 299 -18.82 -7.83 7.08
CA VAL A 299 -18.66 -7.51 5.64
C VAL A 299 -17.95 -8.65 4.91
N GLY A 300 -16.89 -9.22 5.51
CA GLY A 300 -16.13 -10.35 4.97
C GLY A 300 -17.00 -11.59 4.71
N LEU A 301 -18.02 -11.85 5.53
CA LEU A 301 -18.95 -12.98 5.31
C LEU A 301 -19.74 -12.90 3.99
N TYR A 302 -19.90 -11.71 3.43
CA TYR A 302 -20.65 -11.48 2.18
C TYR A 302 -19.74 -11.39 0.93
N ILE A 303 -18.44 -11.47 1.10
CA ILE A 303 -17.47 -11.39 0.01
C ILE A 303 -16.94 -12.79 -0.28
N SER A 304 -16.80 -13.13 -1.57
CA SER A 304 -16.36 -14.46 -2.00
C SER A 304 -15.07 -14.47 -2.80
N SER A 305 -14.52 -13.28 -3.12
CA SER A 305 -13.32 -13.13 -3.96
C SER A 305 -12.35 -12.09 -3.39
N ILE A 306 -11.11 -12.51 -3.14
CA ILE A 306 -10.02 -11.63 -2.71
C ILE A 306 -9.72 -10.59 -3.79
N ASN A 307 -9.76 -11.00 -5.06
CA ASN A 307 -9.50 -10.08 -6.18
C ASN A 307 -10.53 -8.96 -6.25
N ASP A 308 -11.82 -9.26 -6.04
CA ASP A 308 -12.90 -8.25 -6.13
C ASP A 308 -12.76 -7.20 -5.02
N ILE A 309 -12.42 -7.62 -3.80
CA ILE A 309 -12.14 -6.69 -2.69
C ILE A 309 -10.92 -5.82 -3.04
N THR A 310 -9.85 -6.44 -3.54
CA THR A 310 -8.63 -5.72 -3.91
C THR A 310 -8.92 -4.67 -4.98
N GLN A 311 -9.67 -5.03 -6.03
CA GLN A 311 -10.07 -4.09 -7.08
C GLN A 311 -10.96 -2.97 -6.52
N TRP A 312 -11.88 -3.29 -5.63
CA TRP A 312 -12.73 -2.29 -4.99
C TRP A 312 -11.93 -1.30 -4.12
N ILE A 313 -10.98 -1.81 -3.32
CA ILE A 313 -10.05 -0.98 -2.52
C ILE A 313 -9.22 -0.08 -3.44
N VAL A 314 -8.61 -0.65 -4.48
CA VAL A 314 -7.73 0.08 -5.40
C VAL A 314 -8.50 1.15 -6.17
N ASN A 315 -9.67 0.84 -6.68
CA ASN A 315 -10.44 1.79 -7.49
C ASN A 315 -11.20 2.80 -6.63
N GLY A 316 -11.85 2.34 -5.55
CA GLY A 316 -12.65 3.20 -4.68
C GLY A 316 -11.80 4.16 -3.87
N LEU A 317 -10.75 3.65 -3.24
CA LEU A 317 -9.92 4.46 -2.36
C LEU A 317 -8.88 5.26 -3.14
N PHE A 318 -8.06 4.59 -3.97
CA PHE A 318 -7.00 5.31 -4.66
C PHE A 318 -7.53 6.25 -5.75
N GLY A 319 -8.65 5.94 -6.40
CA GLY A 319 -9.26 6.83 -7.38
C GLY A 319 -9.71 8.16 -6.75
N GLY A 320 -10.51 8.10 -5.69
CA GLY A 320 -11.03 9.29 -5.00
C GLY A 320 -9.98 10.04 -4.17
N TYR A 321 -9.05 9.29 -3.58
CA TYR A 321 -8.02 9.80 -2.70
C TYR A 321 -6.90 10.54 -3.45
N THR A 322 -6.52 10.09 -4.65
CA THR A 322 -5.31 10.56 -5.35
C THR A 322 -5.36 12.04 -5.67
N ALA A 323 -6.45 12.53 -6.27
CA ALA A 323 -6.54 13.93 -6.68
C ALA A 323 -6.40 14.89 -5.48
N ALA A 324 -7.13 14.64 -4.41
CA ALA A 324 -7.09 15.49 -3.21
C ALA A 324 -5.71 15.49 -2.55
N ASN A 325 -5.07 14.32 -2.50
CA ASN A 325 -3.76 14.16 -1.86
C ASN A 325 -2.60 14.68 -2.71
N VAL A 326 -2.68 14.63 -4.04
CA VAL A 326 -1.71 15.32 -4.90
C VAL A 326 -1.88 16.82 -4.76
N LEU A 327 -3.09 17.35 -4.90
CA LEU A 327 -3.33 18.79 -4.86
C LEU A 327 -2.92 19.42 -3.52
N LYS A 328 -3.03 18.73 -2.39
CA LYS A 328 -2.63 19.30 -1.08
C LYS A 328 -1.14 19.67 -1.00
N TRP A 329 -0.29 19.00 -1.78
CA TRP A 329 1.15 19.27 -1.80
C TRP A 329 1.52 20.37 -2.81
N TYR A 330 0.79 20.44 -3.95
CA TYR A 330 1.21 21.24 -5.09
C TYR A 330 0.38 22.51 -5.29
N TRP A 331 -0.76 22.66 -4.61
CA TRP A 331 -1.66 23.81 -4.81
C TRP A 331 -2.12 24.44 -3.50
N TRP A 332 -1.64 25.65 -3.24
CA TRP A 332 -1.89 26.41 -2.01
C TRP A 332 -3.37 26.68 -1.72
N ARG A 333 -4.18 26.78 -2.77
CA ARG A 333 -5.60 27.18 -2.67
C ARG A 333 -6.49 26.02 -2.23
N LEU A 334 -6.00 24.78 -2.26
CA LEU A 334 -6.74 23.64 -1.73
C LEU A 334 -7.06 23.87 -0.26
N ASN A 335 -8.33 23.71 0.10
CA ASN A 335 -8.79 23.79 1.48
C ASN A 335 -9.55 22.52 1.88
N GLY A 336 -10.02 22.44 3.13
CA GLY A 336 -10.72 21.26 3.63
C GLY A 336 -12.02 20.95 2.90
N TYR A 337 -12.73 21.95 2.36
CA TYR A 337 -13.94 21.72 1.57
C TYR A 337 -13.62 21.10 0.22
N GLY A 338 -12.60 21.62 -0.47
CA GLY A 338 -12.14 21.03 -1.73
C GLY A 338 -11.63 19.61 -1.54
N TYR A 339 -10.87 19.36 -0.48
CA TYR A 339 -10.42 18.02 -0.12
C TYR A 339 -11.61 17.08 0.09
N PHE A 340 -12.59 17.50 0.87
CA PHE A 340 -13.80 16.72 1.16
C PHE A 340 -14.60 16.40 -0.11
N TRP A 341 -14.95 17.41 -0.92
CA TRP A 341 -15.74 17.20 -2.12
C TRP A 341 -14.99 16.34 -3.15
N GLY A 342 -13.68 16.51 -3.27
CA GLY A 342 -12.86 15.69 -4.15
C GLY A 342 -12.87 14.22 -3.76
N MET A 343 -12.69 13.92 -2.47
CA MET A 343 -12.78 12.54 -1.98
C MET A 343 -14.18 11.95 -2.15
N LEU A 344 -15.22 12.68 -1.77
CA LEU A 344 -16.60 12.21 -1.86
C LEU A 344 -17.00 11.87 -3.30
N VAL A 345 -16.73 12.79 -4.24
CA VAL A 345 -17.05 12.58 -5.66
C VAL A 345 -16.23 11.44 -6.23
N GLY A 346 -14.93 11.36 -5.90
CA GLY A 346 -14.08 10.28 -6.37
C GLY A 346 -14.54 8.89 -5.88
N ILE A 347 -14.92 8.78 -4.60
CA ILE A 347 -15.47 7.53 -4.05
C ILE A 347 -16.81 7.20 -4.68
N ALA A 348 -17.70 8.19 -4.83
CA ALA A 348 -19.00 8.00 -5.47
C ALA A 348 -18.84 7.50 -6.93
N CYS A 349 -17.94 8.10 -7.70
CA CYS A 349 -17.62 7.66 -9.06
C CYS A 349 -17.10 6.22 -9.06
N ALA A 350 -16.20 5.86 -8.13
CA ALA A 350 -15.67 4.51 -8.03
C ALA A 350 -16.76 3.47 -7.69
N LEU A 351 -17.67 3.80 -6.79
CA LEU A 351 -18.82 2.95 -6.46
C LEU A 351 -19.82 2.79 -7.62
N LEU A 352 -19.84 3.73 -8.55
CA LEU A 352 -20.66 3.64 -9.77
C LEU A 352 -20.03 2.76 -10.85
N VAL A 353 -18.73 2.47 -10.83
CA VAL A 353 -18.05 1.65 -11.85
C VAL A 353 -18.70 0.28 -12.03
N PRO A 354 -19.01 -0.53 -10.98
CA PRO A 354 -19.70 -1.80 -11.15
C PRO A 354 -21.08 -1.67 -11.82
N VAL A 355 -21.80 -0.58 -11.52
CA VAL A 355 -23.10 -0.28 -12.13
C VAL A 355 -22.95 0.03 -13.62
N VAL A 356 -21.96 0.87 -13.96
CA VAL A 356 -21.62 1.20 -15.36
C VAL A 356 -21.22 -0.05 -16.13
N LYS A 357 -20.41 -0.93 -15.55
CA LYS A 357 -20.06 -2.23 -16.16
C LYS A 357 -21.29 -3.08 -16.41
N LYS A 358 -22.17 -3.20 -15.42
CA LYS A 358 -23.32 -4.07 -15.52
C LYS A 358 -24.33 -3.63 -16.58
N TYR A 359 -24.57 -2.33 -16.74
CA TYR A 359 -25.67 -1.82 -17.56
C TYR A 359 -25.25 -1.11 -18.85
N PHE A 360 -24.03 -0.59 -18.94
CA PHE A 360 -23.60 0.26 -20.06
C PHE A 360 -22.40 -0.28 -20.82
N VAL A 361 -21.35 -0.75 -20.14
CA VAL A 361 -20.09 -1.19 -20.77
C VAL A 361 -19.59 -2.46 -20.07
N PRO A 362 -20.14 -3.64 -20.44
CA PRO A 362 -19.81 -4.90 -19.75
C PRO A 362 -18.31 -5.25 -19.70
N ASN A 363 -17.55 -4.85 -20.73
CA ASN A 363 -16.12 -5.16 -20.88
C ASN A 363 -15.21 -4.02 -20.41
N LEU A 364 -15.74 -3.04 -19.66
CA LEU A 364 -14.91 -1.95 -19.15
C LEU A 364 -13.87 -2.49 -18.16
N GLN A 365 -12.60 -2.35 -18.50
CA GLN A 365 -11.49 -2.60 -17.58
C GLN A 365 -11.47 -1.54 -16.48
N ASP A 366 -11.21 -1.94 -15.24
CA ASP A 366 -11.17 -1.03 -14.09
C ASP A 366 -10.12 0.08 -14.25
N LEU A 367 -9.02 -0.24 -14.90
CA LEU A 367 -7.96 0.74 -15.16
C LEU A 367 -8.44 1.90 -16.04
N TYR A 368 -9.30 1.64 -17.02
CA TYR A 368 -9.85 2.69 -17.89
C TYR A 368 -10.87 3.60 -17.19
N ALA A 369 -11.44 3.17 -16.07
CA ALA A 369 -12.29 4.04 -15.24
C ALA A 369 -11.46 5.05 -14.43
N PHE A 370 -10.19 4.75 -14.11
CA PHE A 370 -9.34 5.57 -13.26
C PHE A 370 -9.18 7.03 -13.72
N PRO A 371 -8.90 7.35 -15.01
CA PRO A 371 -8.79 8.73 -15.47
C PRO A 371 -10.06 9.55 -15.25
N PHE A 372 -11.23 8.94 -15.42
CA PHE A 372 -12.52 9.62 -15.21
C PHE A 372 -12.76 9.88 -13.73
N ILE A 373 -12.51 8.91 -12.87
CA ILE A 373 -12.61 9.07 -11.41
C ILE A 373 -11.67 10.19 -10.95
N LEU A 374 -10.42 10.18 -11.42
CA LEU A 374 -9.42 11.20 -11.11
C LEU A 374 -9.87 12.60 -11.59
N LEU A 375 -10.38 12.70 -12.80
CA LEU A 375 -10.84 13.96 -13.38
C LEU A 375 -12.00 14.55 -12.56
N PHE A 376 -13.04 13.76 -12.29
CA PHE A 376 -14.20 14.24 -11.51
C PHE A 376 -13.79 14.60 -10.08
N SER A 377 -12.92 13.80 -9.45
CA SER A 377 -12.36 14.10 -8.14
C SER A 377 -11.55 15.41 -8.15
N ALA A 378 -10.69 15.62 -9.15
CA ALA A 378 -9.90 16.84 -9.29
C ALA A 378 -10.78 18.08 -9.52
N VAL A 379 -11.77 17.98 -10.40
CA VAL A 379 -12.74 19.06 -10.63
C VAL A 379 -13.48 19.40 -9.35
N ALA A 380 -13.93 18.39 -8.60
CA ALA A 380 -14.61 18.63 -7.31
C ALA A 380 -13.68 19.27 -6.27
N CYS A 381 -12.40 18.87 -6.21
CA CYS A 381 -11.39 19.52 -5.38
C CYS A 381 -11.23 21.00 -5.73
N ILE A 382 -11.10 21.31 -7.02
CA ILE A 382 -10.87 22.68 -7.50
C ILE A 382 -12.11 23.54 -7.26
N VAL A 383 -13.28 23.09 -7.69
CA VAL A 383 -14.53 23.82 -7.54
C VAL A 383 -14.85 24.02 -6.05
N GLY A 384 -14.79 22.98 -5.24
CA GLY A 384 -15.03 23.06 -3.80
C GLY A 384 -14.08 24.02 -3.09
N SER A 385 -12.81 24.08 -3.52
CA SER A 385 -11.85 25.03 -2.98
C SER A 385 -12.10 26.46 -3.42
N LEU A 386 -12.46 26.68 -4.70
CA LEU A 386 -12.67 28.04 -5.24
C LEU A 386 -13.96 28.67 -4.74
N LEU A 387 -15.01 27.89 -4.55
CA LEU A 387 -16.31 28.35 -4.03
C LEU A 387 -16.31 28.63 -2.52
N THR A 388 -15.27 28.27 -1.81
CA THR A 388 -15.17 28.45 -0.35
C THR A 388 -14.01 29.36 0.02
N LYS A 389 -13.99 29.86 1.27
CA LYS A 389 -12.89 30.71 1.76
C LYS A 389 -11.54 29.94 1.74
N PRO A 390 -10.41 30.63 1.42
CA PRO A 390 -9.09 30.01 1.52
C PRO A 390 -8.81 29.56 2.94
N THR A 391 -7.81 28.68 3.08
CA THR A 391 -7.24 28.34 4.38
C THR A 391 -6.66 29.60 5.01
N ASP A 392 -6.74 29.69 6.32
CA ASP A 392 -6.21 30.78 7.13
C ASP A 392 -4.74 31.11 6.77
N GLU A 393 -4.44 32.41 6.65
CA GLU A 393 -3.13 32.90 6.20
C GLU A 393 -2.00 32.46 7.11
N GLU A 394 -2.19 32.53 8.42
CA GLU A 394 -1.20 32.09 9.40
C GLU A 394 -0.89 30.58 9.28
N THR A 395 -1.91 29.78 9.05
CA THR A 395 -1.77 28.33 8.81
C THR A 395 -0.98 28.06 7.53
N LEU A 396 -1.26 28.79 6.44
CA LEU A 396 -0.53 28.67 5.18
C LEU A 396 0.93 29.10 5.31
N LYS A 397 1.20 30.20 6.00
CA LYS A 397 2.55 30.71 6.28
C LYS A 397 3.34 29.72 7.13
N LYS A 398 2.73 29.19 8.21
CA LYS A 398 3.36 28.16 9.06
C LYS A 398 3.70 26.88 8.26
N PHE A 399 2.77 26.42 7.42
CA PHE A 399 3.02 25.26 6.57
C PHE A 399 4.15 25.50 5.57
N TYR A 400 4.13 26.66 4.86
CA TYR A 400 5.15 26.97 3.88
C TYR A 400 6.54 27.13 4.51
N ARG A 401 6.65 27.76 5.68
CA ARG A 401 7.90 27.91 6.42
C ARG A 401 8.53 26.56 6.77
N ASN A 402 7.70 25.59 7.20
CA ASN A 402 8.18 24.29 7.65
C ASN A 402 8.44 23.30 6.51
N VAL A 403 7.68 23.36 5.41
CA VAL A 403 7.70 22.33 4.36
C VAL A 403 8.34 22.81 3.08
N ARG A 404 8.26 24.12 2.76
CA ARG A 404 8.72 24.72 1.49
C ARG A 404 8.31 23.89 0.27
N PRO A 405 7.00 23.62 0.07
CA PRO A 405 6.52 22.74 -0.97
C PRO A 405 6.75 23.30 -2.37
N TRP A 406 6.87 22.41 -3.35
CA TRP A 406 6.94 22.80 -4.76
C TRP A 406 5.55 23.12 -5.31
N GLY A 407 5.50 23.64 -6.56
CA GLY A 407 4.28 23.85 -7.30
C GLY A 407 3.71 25.26 -7.15
N PHE A 408 2.40 25.35 -7.08
CA PHE A 408 1.67 26.62 -7.14
C PHE A 408 1.56 27.32 -5.76
N TRP A 409 2.71 27.53 -5.11
CA TRP A 409 2.82 28.16 -3.77
C TRP A 409 3.33 29.60 -3.80
N ARG A 410 3.56 30.17 -4.99
CA ARG A 410 4.06 31.54 -5.16
C ARG A 410 3.27 32.60 -4.37
N PRO A 411 1.91 32.59 -4.32
CA PRO A 411 1.18 33.59 -3.55
C PRO A 411 1.52 33.57 -2.05
N VAL A 412 1.64 32.38 -1.45
CA VAL A 412 1.98 32.21 -0.03
C VAL A 412 3.42 32.61 0.23
N HIS A 413 4.35 32.29 -0.66
CA HIS A 413 5.73 32.75 -0.59
C HIS A 413 5.84 34.29 -0.59
N LEU A 414 5.08 34.96 -1.46
CA LEU A 414 5.05 36.42 -1.51
C LEU A 414 4.42 37.04 -0.26
N MET A 415 3.46 36.39 0.38
CA MET A 415 2.93 36.81 1.68
C MET A 415 3.99 36.70 2.78
N LEU A 416 4.76 35.62 2.78
CA LEU A 416 5.79 35.39 3.76
C LEU A 416 6.98 36.33 3.61
N LEU A 417 7.38 36.67 2.38
CA LEU A 417 8.45 37.63 2.12
C LEU A 417 8.19 39.03 2.69
N LYS A 418 6.93 39.40 2.94
CA LYS A 418 6.58 40.65 3.60
C LYS A 418 6.93 40.62 5.09
N ASP A 419 6.81 39.46 5.71
CA ASP A 419 7.04 39.26 7.14
C ASP A 419 8.52 38.89 7.42
N ASP A 420 9.12 38.14 6.51
CA ASP A 420 10.48 37.62 6.62
C ASP A 420 11.16 37.57 5.24
N PRO A 421 11.94 38.60 4.90
CA PRO A 421 12.65 38.68 3.62
C PRO A 421 13.73 37.62 3.40
N THR A 422 14.13 36.88 4.45
CA THR A 422 15.19 35.86 4.39
C THR A 422 14.74 34.51 3.90
N ILE A 423 13.42 34.32 3.71
CA ILE A 423 12.87 33.02 3.28
C ILE A 423 13.15 32.77 1.81
N GLU A 424 14.02 31.79 1.57
CA GLU A 424 14.35 31.32 0.24
C GLU A 424 13.28 30.31 -0.26
N ARG A 425 13.12 30.24 -1.59
CA ARG A 425 12.34 29.19 -2.22
C ARG A 425 13.05 27.85 -2.10
N ASN A 426 12.28 26.78 -2.20
CA ASN A 426 12.85 25.45 -2.36
C ASN A 426 13.45 25.30 -3.76
N GLU A 427 14.79 25.36 -3.86
CA GLU A 427 15.53 25.16 -5.10
C GLU A 427 15.96 23.70 -5.31
N ASP A 428 15.66 22.83 -4.34
CA ASP A 428 16.05 21.42 -4.36
C ASP A 428 15.17 20.56 -5.28
N ALA A 429 14.06 21.10 -5.78
CA ALA A 429 13.09 20.36 -6.59
C ALA A 429 13.69 19.58 -7.78
N PRO A 430 14.60 20.15 -8.62
CA PRO A 430 15.20 19.39 -9.74
C PRO A 430 16.07 18.24 -9.25
N ARG A 431 16.84 18.45 -8.17
CA ARG A 431 17.67 17.43 -7.56
C ARG A 431 16.80 16.30 -6.98
N ASP A 432 15.73 16.66 -6.29
CA ASP A 432 14.84 15.70 -5.65
C ASP A 432 14.07 14.87 -6.69
N LEU A 433 13.65 15.48 -7.81
CA LEU A 433 13.08 14.77 -8.95
C LEU A 433 14.07 13.78 -9.58
N LEU A 434 15.34 14.20 -9.74
CA LEU A 434 16.39 13.33 -10.23
C LEU A 434 16.64 12.15 -9.27
N ASN A 435 16.71 12.43 -7.96
CA ASN A 435 16.83 11.40 -6.92
C ASN A 435 15.63 10.44 -6.94
N CYS A 436 14.40 10.93 -7.16
CA CYS A 436 13.23 10.08 -7.34
C CYS A 436 13.36 9.17 -8.56
N GLY A 437 13.79 9.71 -9.72
CA GLY A 437 14.00 8.92 -10.93
C GLY A 437 15.04 7.81 -10.74
N VAL A 438 16.21 8.15 -10.18
CA VAL A 438 17.25 7.17 -9.85
C VAL A 438 16.78 6.19 -8.78
N GLY A 439 16.02 6.67 -7.78
CA GLY A 439 15.41 5.84 -6.73
C GLY A 439 14.44 4.80 -7.28
N ILE A 440 13.64 5.15 -8.28
CA ILE A 440 12.75 4.20 -8.97
C ILE A 440 13.58 3.10 -9.66
N ILE A 441 14.65 3.47 -10.38
CA ILE A 441 15.53 2.48 -11.03
C ILE A 441 16.18 1.57 -9.96
N TRP A 442 16.65 2.15 -8.85
CA TRP A 442 17.21 1.42 -7.72
C TRP A 442 16.22 0.41 -7.12
N GLN A 443 14.98 0.83 -6.89
CA GLN A 443 13.92 -0.07 -6.39
C GLN A 443 13.57 -1.17 -7.39
N LEU A 444 13.51 -0.85 -8.69
CA LEU A 444 13.27 -1.85 -9.73
C LEU A 444 14.36 -2.91 -9.78
N THR A 445 15.64 -2.55 -9.56
CA THR A 445 16.70 -3.56 -9.49
C THR A 445 16.57 -4.48 -8.28
N LEU A 446 16.10 -3.99 -7.14
CA LEU A 446 15.80 -4.81 -5.95
C LEU A 446 14.64 -5.80 -6.19
N VAL A 447 13.73 -5.49 -7.12
CA VAL A 447 12.66 -6.39 -7.56
C VAL A 447 13.18 -7.44 -8.54
N VAL A 448 13.94 -6.99 -9.52
CA VAL A 448 14.33 -7.79 -10.69
C VAL A 448 15.46 -8.78 -10.36
N ILE A 449 16.43 -8.38 -9.53
CA ILE A 449 17.55 -9.24 -9.15
C ILE A 449 17.08 -10.58 -8.55
N PRO A 450 16.23 -10.62 -7.50
CA PRO A 450 15.76 -11.87 -6.95
C PRO A 450 14.98 -12.73 -7.95
N LEU A 451 14.26 -12.12 -8.90
CA LEU A 451 13.59 -12.86 -9.98
C LEU A 451 14.59 -13.51 -10.93
N TYR A 452 15.61 -12.76 -11.41
CA TYR A 452 16.66 -13.32 -12.26
C TYR A 452 17.45 -14.44 -11.55
N VAL A 453 17.73 -14.27 -10.26
CA VAL A 453 18.38 -15.33 -9.46
C VAL A 453 17.53 -16.60 -9.46
N VAL A 454 16.22 -16.47 -9.20
CA VAL A 454 15.30 -17.62 -9.18
C VAL A 454 15.16 -18.25 -10.58
N PHE A 455 15.14 -17.46 -11.63
CA PHE A 455 15.11 -17.93 -13.02
C PHE A 455 16.45 -18.44 -13.53
N ARG A 456 17.52 -18.28 -12.75
CA ARG A 456 18.92 -18.60 -13.10
C ARG A 456 19.43 -17.87 -14.33
N ASP A 457 18.93 -16.67 -14.58
CA ASP A 457 19.48 -15.78 -15.61
C ASP A 457 20.69 -15.03 -15.05
N VAL A 458 21.88 -15.57 -15.31
CA VAL A 458 23.16 -15.01 -14.83
C VAL A 458 23.44 -13.65 -15.47
N GLN A 459 23.16 -13.49 -16.77
CA GLN A 459 23.42 -12.23 -17.46
C GLN A 459 22.52 -11.12 -16.95
N GLY A 460 21.19 -11.36 -16.83
CA GLY A 460 20.25 -10.43 -16.24
C GLY A 460 20.61 -10.07 -14.80
N THR A 461 21.05 -11.03 -13.99
CA THR A 461 21.49 -10.80 -12.61
C THR A 461 22.70 -9.88 -12.55
N LEU A 462 23.76 -10.14 -13.36
CA LEU A 462 24.99 -9.34 -13.34
C LEU A 462 24.75 -7.89 -13.80
N VAL A 463 23.98 -7.72 -14.89
CA VAL A 463 23.60 -6.38 -15.37
C VAL A 463 22.82 -5.61 -14.31
N SER A 464 21.83 -6.27 -13.69
CA SER A 464 21.01 -5.63 -12.65
C SER A 464 21.82 -5.29 -11.40
N LEU A 465 22.79 -6.11 -11.01
CA LEU A 465 23.71 -5.81 -9.90
C LEU A 465 24.61 -4.62 -10.22
N ALA A 466 25.10 -4.48 -11.45
CA ALA A 466 25.87 -3.32 -11.87
C ALA A 466 25.03 -2.03 -11.82
N VAL A 467 23.77 -2.07 -12.28
CA VAL A 467 22.83 -0.95 -12.18
C VAL A 467 22.53 -0.61 -10.72
N LEU A 468 22.31 -1.63 -9.86
CA LEU A 468 22.08 -1.45 -8.43
C LEU A 468 23.29 -0.74 -7.77
N ALA A 469 24.50 -1.17 -8.07
CA ALA A 469 25.71 -0.56 -7.53
C ALA A 469 25.86 0.91 -7.96
N ALA A 470 25.66 1.21 -9.25
CA ALA A 470 25.74 2.56 -9.78
C ALA A 470 24.69 3.49 -9.16
N THR A 471 23.44 3.05 -9.10
CA THR A 471 22.33 3.81 -8.51
C THR A 471 22.51 3.99 -6.98
N THR A 472 23.05 2.99 -6.29
CA THR A 472 23.35 3.08 -4.85
C THR A 472 24.44 4.13 -4.57
N ILE A 473 25.52 4.15 -5.36
CA ILE A 473 26.59 5.15 -5.24
C ILE A 473 26.04 6.55 -5.50
N PHE A 474 25.19 6.70 -6.53
CA PHE A 474 24.54 7.97 -6.85
C PHE A 474 23.65 8.44 -5.69
N LEU A 475 22.74 7.59 -5.22
CA LEU A 475 21.81 7.94 -4.13
C LEU A 475 22.54 8.19 -2.82
N LYS A 476 23.65 7.48 -2.53
CA LYS A 476 24.48 7.79 -1.38
C LYS A 476 24.96 9.25 -1.42
N LYS A 477 25.53 9.69 -2.54
CA LYS A 477 26.12 11.02 -2.71
C LYS A 477 25.09 12.15 -2.78
N PHE A 478 24.00 11.96 -3.55
CA PHE A 478 23.06 13.03 -3.89
C PHE A 478 21.81 13.05 -3.01
N TRP A 479 21.53 11.97 -2.30
CA TRP A 479 20.38 11.86 -1.37
C TRP A 479 20.86 11.62 0.06
N TYR A 480 21.50 10.49 0.37
CA TYR A 480 21.79 10.07 1.75
C TYR A 480 22.74 11.03 2.50
N ASP A 481 23.85 11.41 1.87
CA ASP A 481 24.84 12.30 2.49
C ASP A 481 24.31 13.75 2.66
N ARG A 482 23.22 14.08 1.97
CA ARG A 482 22.54 15.37 2.03
C ARG A 482 21.30 15.38 2.91
N LEU A 483 20.88 14.24 3.45
CA LEU A 483 19.82 14.21 4.45
C LEU A 483 20.25 15.04 5.66
N GLN A 484 19.47 16.06 5.98
CA GLN A 484 19.72 16.91 7.13
C GLN A 484 19.80 16.05 8.39
N LYS A 485 20.88 16.19 9.12
CA LYS A 485 21.06 15.64 10.47
C LYS A 485 20.25 16.52 11.44
N GLY A 486 18.95 16.64 11.22
CA GLY A 486 18.09 17.48 12.04
C GLY A 486 18.10 16.98 13.48
N GLU A 487 18.36 17.87 14.40
CA GLU A 487 17.81 17.82 15.76
C GLU A 487 16.30 17.58 15.59
N GLY A 488 15.71 16.69 16.40
CA GLY A 488 14.36 16.17 16.20
C GLY A 488 13.36 17.23 15.78
N TRP A 489 12.15 16.85 15.40
CA TRP A 489 11.09 17.78 14.96
C TRP A 489 11.13 19.03 15.81
N ALA A 490 11.94 20.02 15.34
CA ALA A 490 12.34 21.17 16.11
C ALA A 490 11.10 21.78 16.73
N GLU A 491 11.08 21.84 18.06
CA GLU A 491 10.26 22.74 18.87
C GLU A 491 8.91 23.10 18.21
N ALA A 492 8.15 22.07 17.84
CA ALA A 492 6.75 22.24 17.57
C ALA A 492 6.05 22.38 18.92
N ASP A 493 5.97 23.65 19.37
CA ASP A 493 5.10 24.07 20.42
C ASP A 493 5.32 23.40 21.80
N ASP A 494 5.85 24.14 22.76
CA ASP A 494 6.04 23.74 24.19
C ASP A 494 4.82 23.05 24.82
N SER A 495 3.65 23.21 24.23
CA SER A 495 2.40 22.52 24.63
C SER A 495 2.37 21.04 24.24
N THR A 496 3.18 20.58 23.28
CA THR A 496 3.24 19.16 22.86
C THR A 496 4.33 18.40 23.61
N GLN A 497 5.38 19.07 24.07
CA GLN A 497 6.42 18.46 24.92
C GLN A 497 5.90 18.12 26.32
N ALA A 498 5.02 18.92 26.89
CA ALA A 498 4.37 18.62 28.15
C ALA A 498 3.48 17.34 28.09
N MET A 499 3.02 16.93 26.90
CA MET A 499 2.28 15.67 26.72
C MET A 499 3.19 14.44 26.54
N SER A 500 4.41 14.61 26.01
CA SER A 500 5.31 13.47 25.76
C SER A 500 6.12 13.07 27.01
N THR A 501 6.44 14.01 27.88
CA THR A 501 7.15 13.75 29.15
C THR A 501 6.25 13.15 30.22
N GLY A 502 4.94 13.39 30.18
CA GLY A 502 3.98 12.78 31.12
C GLY A 502 3.70 11.29 30.90
N VAL A 503 4.10 10.72 29.76
CA VAL A 503 3.90 9.30 29.42
C VAL A 503 5.13 8.44 29.81
N ALA A 504 6.32 9.05 29.95
CA ALA A 504 7.54 8.33 30.31
C ALA A 504 7.73 8.08 31.82
N GLU A 505 6.98 8.78 32.67
CA GLU A 505 7.06 8.63 34.14
C GLU A 505 5.95 7.77 34.78
N SER A 506 5.09 7.14 33.97
CA SER A 506 3.97 6.32 34.48
C SER A 506 3.88 4.92 33.86
N VAL A 507 5.02 4.25 33.66
CA VAL A 507 5.05 2.79 33.42
C VAL A 507 5.85 2.11 34.49
#